data_3747e1b89759075b53bb0ea430b58319
#
_entry.id   3747e1b89759075b53bb0ea430b58319
#
_cell.length_a   1.000
_cell.length_b   1.000
_cell.length_c   1.000
_cell.angle_alpha   90.00
_cell.angle_beta   90.00
_cell.angle_gamma   90.00
#
_symmetry.space_group_name_H-M   'P 1'
#
loop_
_entity.id
_entity.type
_entity.pdbx_description
1 polymer ?
#
loop_
_entity_poly.entity_id
_entity_poly.type
_entity_poly.pdbx_seq_one_letter_code
_entity_poly.pdbx_strand_id
1 'polypeptide(L)'
;VARRLRRYSANLDAITVPQFLSLRFHDQRNLLNALGAVIIIVFFIPYTASGFAACGKLFNSLFGVDYMAAMILSAVVIVGYTIMGGFRAVSTTDLIQSIVMSMALIAVLVYGVNVAGGWDVVLDNARSLPGYLTMAASHNVADNSATSYSMLDIASTLAWGLGYFGMPHILLRFMAIEDEKKLV
;
A
#
# COMPACT_ATOMS: atom_id res chain seq x y z
N VAL A 1 14.75 -0.87 -12.42
CA VAL A 1 13.61 -0.08 -12.93
C VAL A 1 13.75 1.38 -12.52
N ALA A 2 13.95 1.71 -11.23
CA ALA A 2 13.92 3.07 -10.69
C ALA A 2 14.87 4.06 -11.39
N ARG A 3 16.16 3.74 -11.53
CA ARG A 3 17.14 4.61 -12.21
C ARG A 3 16.79 4.88 -13.68
N ARG A 4 16.34 3.85 -14.40
CA ARG A 4 15.95 4.02 -15.80
C ARG A 4 14.71 4.89 -15.91
N LEU A 5 13.70 4.66 -15.06
CA LEU A 5 12.49 5.46 -15.04
C LEU A 5 12.80 6.93 -14.72
N ARG A 6 13.65 7.19 -13.71
CA ARG A 6 14.04 8.56 -13.35
C ARG A 6 14.72 9.27 -14.51
N ARG A 7 15.72 8.64 -15.14
CA ARG A 7 16.44 9.24 -16.27
C ARG A 7 15.52 9.54 -17.45
N TYR A 8 14.66 8.59 -17.81
CA TYR A 8 13.74 8.78 -18.93
C TYR A 8 12.68 9.85 -18.63
N SER A 9 12.10 9.84 -17.43
CA SER A 9 11.10 10.86 -17.06
C SER A 9 11.69 12.26 -17.01
N ALA A 10 12.95 12.41 -16.55
CA ALA A 10 13.65 13.70 -16.58
C ALA A 10 13.92 14.18 -17.98
N ASN A 11 14.37 13.31 -18.89
CA ASN A 11 14.63 13.66 -20.29
C ASN A 11 13.36 14.06 -21.07
N LEU A 12 12.21 13.50 -20.66
CA LEU A 12 10.90 13.80 -21.28
C LEU A 12 10.15 14.93 -20.56
N ASP A 13 10.70 15.45 -19.46
CA ASP A 13 10.05 16.43 -18.59
C ASP A 13 8.64 15.96 -18.14
N ALA A 14 8.52 14.66 -17.86
CA ALA A 14 7.28 14.02 -17.48
C ALA A 14 7.14 13.96 -15.95
N ILE A 15 6.06 14.54 -15.42
CA ILE A 15 5.78 14.57 -13.98
C ILE A 15 4.90 13.40 -13.55
N THR A 16 3.99 12.95 -14.41
CA THR A 16 3.04 11.88 -14.11
C THR A 16 3.27 10.65 -14.98
N VAL A 17 2.85 9.48 -14.50
CA VAL A 17 2.97 8.21 -15.25
C VAL A 17 2.18 8.26 -16.57
N PRO A 18 0.93 8.73 -16.62
CA PRO A 18 0.21 8.87 -17.89
C PRO A 18 0.92 9.80 -18.87
N GLN A 19 1.42 10.95 -18.40
CA GLN A 19 2.20 11.88 -19.24
C GLN A 19 3.48 11.23 -19.75
N PHE A 20 4.20 10.49 -18.91
CA PHE A 20 5.39 9.76 -19.31
C PHE A 20 5.11 8.76 -20.45
N LEU A 21 4.00 8.03 -20.38
CA LEU A 21 3.61 7.09 -21.42
C LEU A 21 3.26 7.82 -22.72
N SER A 22 2.48 8.88 -22.64
CA SER A 22 2.11 9.69 -23.81
C SER A 22 3.34 10.27 -24.53
N LEU A 23 4.27 10.86 -23.80
CA LEU A 23 5.50 11.43 -24.37
C LEU A 23 6.44 10.36 -24.93
N ARG A 24 6.59 9.23 -24.22
CA ARG A 24 7.44 8.12 -24.64
C ARG A 24 7.00 7.50 -25.96
N PHE A 25 5.69 7.36 -26.16
CA PHE A 25 5.10 6.75 -27.36
C PHE A 25 4.69 7.77 -28.43
N HIS A 26 5.07 9.03 -28.24
CA HIS A 26 4.74 10.14 -29.16
C HIS A 26 3.25 10.22 -29.49
N ASP A 27 2.40 10.08 -28.48
CA ASP A 27 0.95 10.09 -28.64
C ASP A 27 0.44 11.51 -28.92
N GLN A 28 0.29 11.85 -30.21
CA GLN A 28 -0.18 13.17 -30.66
C GLN A 28 -1.63 13.47 -30.25
N ARG A 29 -2.43 12.44 -29.95
CA ARG A 29 -3.84 12.60 -29.58
C ARG A 29 -4.06 12.65 -28.06
N ASN A 30 -3.01 12.53 -27.26
CA ASN A 30 -3.08 12.40 -25.80
C ASN A 30 -4.01 11.29 -25.29
N LEU A 31 -4.25 10.27 -26.12
CA LEU A 31 -5.14 9.16 -25.79
C LEU A 31 -4.58 8.31 -24.63
N LEU A 32 -3.27 8.01 -24.66
CA LEU A 32 -2.60 7.26 -23.59
C LEU A 32 -2.63 8.03 -22.27
N ASN A 33 -2.46 9.37 -22.34
CA ASN A 33 -2.56 10.21 -21.16
C ASN A 33 -3.99 10.18 -20.58
N ALA A 34 -5.01 10.33 -21.42
CA ALA A 34 -6.40 10.29 -20.99
C ALA A 34 -6.80 8.92 -20.42
N LEU A 35 -6.48 7.84 -21.11
CA LEU A 35 -6.77 6.47 -20.63
C LEU A 35 -6.06 6.18 -19.31
N GLY A 36 -4.77 6.53 -19.19
CA GLY A 36 -4.03 6.35 -17.96
C GLY A 36 -4.62 7.15 -16.79
N ALA A 37 -5.05 8.39 -17.04
CA ALA A 37 -5.72 9.22 -16.04
C ALA A 37 -7.06 8.62 -15.59
N VAL A 38 -7.89 8.15 -16.53
CA VAL A 38 -9.17 7.48 -16.21
C VAL A 38 -8.95 6.23 -15.38
N ILE A 39 -8.00 5.37 -15.76
CA ILE A 39 -7.67 4.15 -15.00
C ILE A 39 -7.24 4.53 -13.56
N ILE A 40 -6.36 5.51 -13.42
CA ILE A 40 -5.94 5.96 -12.09
C ILE A 40 -7.13 6.44 -11.28
N ILE A 41 -7.99 7.29 -11.83
CA ILE A 41 -9.17 7.81 -11.12
C ILE A 41 -10.08 6.68 -10.67
N VAL A 42 -10.42 5.74 -11.56
CA VAL A 42 -11.34 4.63 -11.27
C VAL A 42 -10.83 3.75 -10.12
N PHE A 43 -9.53 3.46 -10.08
CA PHE A 43 -8.98 2.59 -9.05
C PHE A 43 -8.54 3.32 -7.78
N PHE A 44 -8.10 4.58 -7.89
CA PHE A 44 -7.62 5.31 -6.72
C PHE A 44 -8.71 6.01 -5.91
N ILE A 45 -9.87 6.30 -6.48
CA ILE A 45 -11.00 6.82 -5.69
C ILE A 45 -11.44 5.80 -4.62
N PRO A 46 -11.75 4.52 -4.96
CA PRO A 46 -12.08 3.52 -3.94
C PRO A 46 -10.92 3.26 -2.97
N TYR A 47 -9.68 3.25 -3.44
CA TYR A 47 -8.50 3.08 -2.60
C TYR A 47 -8.39 4.18 -1.53
N THR A 48 -8.51 5.44 -1.93
CA THR A 48 -8.45 6.58 -1.01
C THR A 48 -9.64 6.58 -0.05
N ALA A 49 -10.83 6.27 -0.55
CA ALA A 49 -12.04 6.16 0.28
C ALA A 49 -11.89 5.08 1.35
N SER A 50 -11.29 3.93 1.02
CA SER A 50 -11.03 2.86 2.00
C SER A 50 -10.05 3.31 3.10
N GLY A 51 -9.07 4.14 2.78
CA GLY A 51 -8.15 4.74 3.75
C GLY A 51 -8.86 5.65 4.75
N PHE A 52 -9.72 6.54 4.27
CA PHE A 52 -10.53 7.40 5.15
C PHE A 52 -11.51 6.61 6.01
N ALA A 53 -12.14 5.58 5.44
CA ALA A 53 -13.01 4.68 6.19
C ALA A 53 -12.25 3.92 7.29
N ALA A 54 -11.03 3.48 7.04
CA ALA A 54 -10.17 2.86 8.05
C ALA A 54 -9.83 3.82 9.19
N CYS A 55 -9.51 5.08 8.89
CA CYS A 55 -9.31 6.11 9.91
C CYS A 55 -10.57 6.32 10.76
N GLY A 56 -11.75 6.45 10.14
CA GLY A 56 -13.02 6.58 10.85
C GLY A 56 -13.28 5.42 11.81
N LYS A 57 -13.08 4.18 11.35
CA LYS A 57 -13.21 2.98 12.19
C LYS A 57 -12.23 2.95 13.35
N LEU A 58 -10.97 3.30 13.10
CA LEU A 58 -9.93 3.32 14.12
C LEU A 58 -10.27 4.30 15.25
N PHE A 59 -10.60 5.55 14.92
CA PHE A 59 -10.94 6.55 15.90
C PHE A 59 -12.24 6.23 16.66
N ASN A 60 -13.21 5.66 15.97
CA ASN A 60 -14.45 5.20 16.63
C ASN A 60 -14.16 4.08 17.63
N SER A 61 -13.34 3.08 17.26
CA SER A 61 -13.05 1.95 18.15
C SER A 61 -12.15 2.30 19.33
N LEU A 62 -11.21 3.24 19.16
CA LEU A 62 -10.26 3.61 20.22
C LEU A 62 -10.79 4.71 21.16
N PHE A 63 -11.51 5.68 20.63
CA PHE A 63 -11.91 6.88 21.36
C PHE A 63 -13.42 7.05 21.48
N GLY A 64 -14.24 6.17 20.88
CA GLY A 64 -15.69 6.27 20.87
C GLY A 64 -16.24 7.47 20.10
N VAL A 65 -15.42 8.12 19.26
CA VAL A 65 -15.83 9.27 18.44
C VAL A 65 -16.77 8.78 17.32
N ASP A 66 -17.74 9.64 16.95
CA ASP A 66 -18.61 9.32 15.81
C ASP A 66 -17.80 9.02 14.53
N TYR A 67 -18.16 7.94 13.85
CA TYR A 67 -17.44 7.43 12.67
C TYR A 67 -17.34 8.49 11.57
N MET A 68 -18.44 9.18 11.26
CA MET A 68 -18.47 10.18 10.18
C MET A 68 -17.65 11.40 10.55
N ALA A 69 -17.74 11.87 11.77
CA ALA A 69 -16.95 13.00 12.25
C ALA A 69 -15.45 12.69 12.22
N ALA A 70 -15.05 11.51 12.68
CA ALA A 70 -13.66 11.06 12.66
C ALA A 70 -13.12 10.91 11.22
N MET A 71 -13.91 10.36 10.31
CA MET A 71 -13.55 10.20 8.91
C MET A 71 -13.36 11.55 8.21
N ILE A 72 -14.30 12.48 8.39
CA ILE A 72 -14.23 13.82 7.78
C ILE A 72 -13.05 14.60 8.35
N LEU A 73 -12.86 14.59 9.67
CA LEU A 73 -11.74 15.27 10.31
C LEU A 73 -10.39 14.75 9.80
N SER A 74 -10.25 13.43 9.71
CA SER A 74 -9.05 12.80 9.16
C SER A 74 -8.80 13.21 7.71
N ALA A 75 -9.84 13.25 6.88
CA ALA A 75 -9.74 13.69 5.51
C ALA A 75 -9.29 15.15 5.41
N VAL A 76 -9.88 16.05 6.20
CA VAL A 76 -9.50 17.47 6.23
C VAL A 76 -8.04 17.65 6.65
N VAL A 77 -7.58 16.95 7.68
CA VAL A 77 -6.18 17.00 8.12
C VAL A 77 -5.23 16.51 7.04
N ILE A 78 -5.53 15.34 6.42
CA ILE A 78 -4.68 14.74 5.37
C ILE A 78 -4.60 15.64 4.15
N VAL A 79 -5.74 16.12 3.66
CA VAL A 79 -5.80 17.05 2.53
C VAL A 79 -5.11 18.38 2.86
N GLY A 80 -5.32 18.90 4.07
CA GLY A 80 -4.72 20.14 4.53
C GLY A 80 -3.19 20.11 4.49
N TYR A 81 -2.55 19.13 5.14
CA TYR A 81 -1.08 19.06 5.13
C TYR A 81 -0.52 18.72 3.74
N THR A 82 -1.26 17.95 2.94
CA THR A 82 -0.84 17.64 1.56
C THR A 82 -0.83 18.89 0.68
N ILE A 83 -1.84 19.76 0.79
CA ILE A 83 -1.89 21.03 0.05
C ILE A 83 -0.78 21.97 0.49
N MET A 84 -0.55 22.09 1.81
CA MET A 84 0.45 23.03 2.36
C MET A 84 1.89 22.58 2.10
N GLY A 85 2.17 21.30 2.17
CA GLY A 85 3.54 20.78 2.12
C GLY A 85 3.90 20.02 0.85
N GLY A 86 2.93 19.75 -0.02
CA GLY A 86 3.11 19.08 -1.30
C GLY A 86 3.80 17.71 -1.17
N PHE A 87 4.50 17.33 -2.22
CA PHE A 87 5.17 16.02 -2.33
C PHE A 87 6.22 15.77 -1.23
N ARG A 88 6.96 16.81 -0.83
CA ARG A 88 7.99 16.69 0.21
C ARG A 88 7.40 16.36 1.57
N ALA A 89 6.30 17.03 1.95
CA ALA A 89 5.62 16.74 3.21
C ALA A 89 5.07 15.33 3.24
N VAL A 90 4.39 14.90 2.16
CA VAL A 90 3.86 13.53 2.06
C VAL A 90 4.99 12.49 2.18
N SER A 91 6.11 12.66 1.46
CA SER A 91 7.22 11.71 1.51
C SER A 91 7.87 11.64 2.90
N THR A 92 7.96 12.77 3.61
CA THR A 92 8.53 12.81 4.97
C THR A 92 7.58 12.15 5.97
N THR A 93 6.28 12.43 5.90
CA THR A 93 5.29 11.79 6.76
C THR A 93 5.21 10.29 6.54
N ASP A 94 5.30 9.83 5.29
CA ASP A 94 5.31 8.40 4.96
C ASP A 94 6.53 7.69 5.57
N LEU A 95 7.71 8.32 5.53
CA LEU A 95 8.91 7.76 6.16
C LEU A 95 8.71 7.61 7.68
N ILE A 96 8.23 8.66 8.35
CA ILE A 96 7.97 8.64 9.79
C ILE A 96 6.94 7.57 10.12
N GLN A 97 5.83 7.53 9.38
CA GLN A 97 4.75 6.56 9.57
C GLN A 97 5.23 5.13 9.35
N SER A 98 6.10 4.87 8.37
CA SER A 98 6.65 3.53 8.13
C SER A 98 7.53 3.05 9.28
N ILE A 99 8.31 3.93 9.89
CA ILE A 99 9.12 3.62 11.08
C ILE A 99 8.19 3.31 12.27
N VAL A 100 7.21 4.17 12.53
CA VAL A 100 6.24 3.97 13.63
C VAL A 100 5.47 2.67 13.44
N MET A 101 5.00 2.39 12.23
CA MET A 101 4.28 1.15 11.92
C MET A 101 5.16 -0.08 12.13
N SER A 102 6.43 -0.03 11.71
CA SER A 102 7.36 -1.14 11.91
C SER A 102 7.62 -1.40 13.40
N MET A 103 7.82 -0.34 14.19
CA MET A 103 7.96 -0.46 15.64
C MET A 103 6.70 -1.02 16.30
N ALA A 104 5.52 -0.55 15.89
CA ALA A 104 4.25 -1.03 16.41
C ALA A 104 4.03 -2.52 16.11
N LEU A 105 4.35 -2.97 14.88
CA LEU A 105 4.25 -4.40 14.51
C LEU A 105 5.19 -5.27 15.35
N ILE A 106 6.43 -4.83 15.58
CA ILE A 106 7.38 -5.55 16.45
C ILE A 106 6.85 -5.59 17.88
N ALA A 107 6.34 -4.48 18.40
CA ALA A 107 5.78 -4.42 19.76
C ALA A 107 4.58 -5.36 19.93
N VAL A 108 3.66 -5.38 18.96
CA VAL A 108 2.50 -6.31 18.97
C VAL A 108 2.95 -7.76 18.91
N LEU A 109 3.96 -8.08 18.06
CA LEU A 109 4.51 -9.42 17.97
C LEU A 109 5.13 -9.87 19.31
N VAL A 110 5.99 -9.05 19.89
CA VAL A 110 6.66 -9.36 21.17
C VAL A 110 5.62 -9.50 22.29
N TYR A 111 4.68 -8.57 22.38
CA TYR A 111 3.60 -8.63 23.37
C TYR A 111 2.74 -9.87 23.19
N GLY A 112 2.32 -10.17 21.94
CA GLY A 112 1.50 -11.35 21.64
C GLY A 112 2.17 -12.66 22.01
N VAL A 113 3.47 -12.81 21.70
CA VAL A 113 4.26 -13.99 22.08
C VAL A 113 4.36 -14.14 23.60
N ASN A 114 4.61 -13.03 24.34
CA ASN A 114 4.69 -13.06 25.79
C ASN A 114 3.33 -13.44 26.43
N VAL A 115 2.24 -12.88 25.96
CA VAL A 115 0.89 -13.20 26.45
C VAL A 115 0.50 -14.64 26.14
N ALA A 116 0.93 -15.16 25.00
CA ALA A 116 0.68 -16.57 24.62
C ALA A 116 1.47 -17.59 25.43
N GLY A 117 2.46 -17.16 26.19
CA GLY A 117 3.31 -18.06 27.01
C GLY A 117 4.65 -18.42 26.37
N GLY A 118 5.07 -17.71 25.34
CA GLY A 118 6.36 -17.87 24.68
C GLY A 118 6.28 -18.44 23.26
N TRP A 119 7.41 -18.45 22.57
CA TRP A 119 7.51 -18.93 21.19
C TRP A 119 7.12 -20.40 21.02
N ASP A 120 7.49 -21.25 21.97
CA ASP A 120 7.21 -22.69 21.89
C ASP A 120 5.69 -22.95 21.86
N VAL A 121 4.94 -22.24 22.73
CA VAL A 121 3.47 -22.37 22.79
C VAL A 121 2.85 -21.82 21.48
N VAL A 122 3.34 -20.71 20.95
CA VAL A 122 2.86 -20.14 19.68
C VAL A 122 3.10 -21.12 18.52
N LEU A 123 4.29 -21.74 18.46
CA LEU A 123 4.62 -22.71 17.41
C LEU A 123 3.83 -24.00 17.54
N ASP A 124 3.62 -24.50 18.75
CA ASP A 124 2.83 -25.72 18.98
C ASP A 124 1.35 -25.48 18.62
N ASN A 125 0.80 -24.32 18.98
CA ASN A 125 -0.53 -23.94 18.55
C ASN A 125 -0.61 -23.81 17.02
N ALA A 126 0.37 -23.20 16.38
CA ALA A 126 0.41 -23.08 14.92
C ALA A 126 0.50 -24.46 14.22
N ARG A 127 1.26 -25.43 14.80
CA ARG A 127 1.36 -26.80 14.29
C ARG A 127 0.09 -27.61 14.49
N SER A 128 -0.66 -27.32 15.55
CA SER A 128 -1.93 -28.01 15.83
C SER A 128 -3.05 -27.60 14.87
N LEU A 129 -2.93 -26.47 14.17
CA LEU A 129 -3.92 -25.99 13.24
C LEU A 129 -3.69 -26.59 11.83
N PRO A 130 -4.66 -27.34 11.28
CA PRO A 130 -4.53 -27.95 9.96
C PRO A 130 -4.25 -26.92 8.87
N GLY A 131 -3.19 -27.12 8.09
CA GLY A 131 -2.84 -26.25 6.94
C GLY A 131 -2.22 -24.90 7.27
N TYR A 132 -2.14 -24.50 8.56
CA TYR A 132 -1.68 -23.17 8.95
C TYR A 132 -0.22 -22.87 8.56
N LEU A 133 0.67 -23.86 8.71
CA LEU A 133 2.10 -23.73 8.37
C LEU A 133 2.44 -24.20 6.94
N THR A 134 1.46 -24.54 6.14
CA THR A 134 1.69 -24.97 4.75
C THR A 134 1.53 -23.83 3.77
N MET A 135 2.44 -23.72 2.79
CA MET A 135 2.34 -22.69 1.74
C MET A 135 1.23 -22.97 0.71
N ALA A 136 0.73 -24.19 0.65
CA ALA A 136 -0.23 -24.64 -0.35
C ALA A 136 -1.68 -24.67 0.14
N ALA A 137 -1.92 -24.34 1.41
CA ALA A 137 -3.26 -24.34 1.99
C ALA A 137 -3.44 -23.20 2.97
N SER A 138 -4.69 -22.76 3.16
CA SER A 138 -5.11 -21.86 4.23
C SER A 138 -5.88 -22.62 5.29
N HIS A 139 -5.71 -22.21 6.55
CA HIS A 139 -6.51 -22.70 7.64
C HIS A 139 -7.88 -21.99 7.64
N ASN A 140 -8.96 -22.78 7.59
CA ASN A 140 -10.31 -22.27 7.74
C ASN A 140 -10.71 -22.33 9.22
N VAL A 141 -10.89 -21.15 9.83
CA VAL A 141 -11.22 -21.02 11.25
C VAL A 141 -12.63 -21.56 11.58
N ALA A 142 -13.56 -21.52 10.61
CA ALA A 142 -14.94 -21.94 10.85
C ALA A 142 -15.08 -23.46 11.03
N ASP A 143 -14.33 -24.23 10.23
CA ASP A 143 -14.45 -25.70 10.19
C ASP A 143 -13.22 -26.38 10.80
N ASN A 144 -12.23 -25.63 11.25
CA ASN A 144 -10.92 -26.13 11.69
C ASN A 144 -10.29 -27.09 10.65
N SER A 145 -10.39 -26.76 9.38
CA SER A 145 -9.94 -27.57 8.25
C SER A 145 -8.86 -26.87 7.43
N ALA A 146 -8.08 -27.64 6.67
CA ALA A 146 -7.15 -27.12 5.68
C ALA A 146 -7.82 -27.04 4.32
N THR A 147 -7.90 -25.84 3.73
CA THR A 147 -8.40 -25.63 2.37
C THR A 147 -7.23 -25.36 1.44
N SER A 148 -7.04 -26.20 0.43
CA SER A 148 -5.97 -26.00 -0.55
C SER A 148 -6.24 -24.76 -1.40
N TYR A 149 -5.19 -23.98 -1.67
CA TYR A 149 -5.29 -22.86 -2.61
C TYR A 149 -5.59 -23.36 -4.02
N SER A 150 -6.58 -22.74 -4.66
CA SER A 150 -6.79 -22.97 -6.09
C SER A 150 -5.67 -22.30 -6.91
N MET A 151 -5.47 -22.76 -8.16
CA MET A 151 -4.55 -22.10 -9.09
C MET A 151 -4.89 -20.61 -9.31
N LEU A 152 -6.19 -20.28 -9.25
CA LEU A 152 -6.66 -18.90 -9.36
C LEU A 152 -6.22 -18.06 -8.15
N ASP A 153 -6.30 -18.59 -6.93
CA ASP A 153 -5.88 -17.89 -5.71
C ASP A 153 -4.37 -17.62 -5.72
N ILE A 154 -3.59 -18.63 -6.15
CA ILE A 154 -2.13 -18.50 -6.28
C ILE A 154 -1.79 -17.44 -7.33
N ALA A 155 -2.40 -17.49 -8.51
CA ALA A 155 -2.18 -16.53 -9.57
C ALA A 155 -2.60 -15.11 -9.14
N SER A 156 -3.73 -14.96 -8.45
CA SER A 156 -4.23 -13.69 -7.94
C SER A 156 -3.27 -13.08 -6.90
N THR A 157 -2.79 -13.89 -5.97
CA THR A 157 -1.87 -13.44 -4.91
C THR A 157 -0.52 -13.00 -5.50
N LEU A 158 0.01 -13.76 -6.47
CA LEU A 158 1.24 -13.40 -7.18
C LEU A 158 1.06 -12.15 -8.05
N ALA A 159 -0.07 -12.05 -8.74
CA ALA A 159 -0.40 -10.88 -9.57
C ALA A 159 -0.51 -9.61 -8.72
N TRP A 160 -1.06 -9.70 -7.51
CA TRP A 160 -1.14 -8.59 -6.58
C TRP A 160 0.25 -8.08 -6.16
N GLY A 161 1.16 -8.99 -5.81
CA GLY A 161 2.55 -8.66 -5.49
C GLY A 161 3.28 -8.00 -6.66
N LEU A 162 3.12 -8.50 -7.88
CA LEU A 162 3.70 -7.91 -9.08
C LEU A 162 3.08 -6.54 -9.40
N GLY A 163 1.76 -6.40 -9.26
CA GLY A 163 1.03 -5.15 -9.51
C GLY A 163 1.46 -4.03 -8.57
N TYR A 164 1.85 -4.35 -7.34
CA TYR A 164 2.28 -3.37 -6.35
C TYR A 164 3.48 -2.54 -6.81
N PHE A 165 4.45 -3.15 -7.50
CA PHE A 165 5.60 -2.43 -8.07
C PHE A 165 5.23 -1.46 -9.20
N GLY A 166 4.10 -1.67 -9.86
CA GLY A 166 3.58 -0.82 -10.93
C GLY A 166 2.64 0.30 -10.46
N MET A 167 2.36 0.40 -9.16
CA MET A 167 1.43 1.41 -8.65
C MET A 167 1.90 2.83 -8.93
N PRO A 168 1.02 3.71 -9.47
CA PRO A 168 1.37 5.07 -9.88
C PRO A 168 2.04 5.89 -8.79
N HIS A 169 1.59 5.79 -7.54
CA HIS A 169 2.16 6.53 -6.42
C HIS A 169 3.59 6.07 -6.06
N ILE A 170 3.93 4.80 -6.30
CA ILE A 170 5.29 4.28 -6.09
C ILE A 170 6.20 4.73 -7.23
N LEU A 171 5.73 4.61 -8.49
CA LEU A 171 6.49 5.06 -9.65
C LEU A 171 6.76 6.56 -9.62
N LEU A 172 5.78 7.35 -9.19
CA LEU A 172 5.92 8.80 -9.04
C LEU A 172 7.06 9.17 -8.07
N ARG A 173 7.26 8.40 -6.99
CA ARG A 173 8.35 8.64 -6.05
C ARG A 173 9.72 8.46 -6.68
N PHE A 174 9.87 7.45 -7.55
CA PHE A 174 11.12 7.29 -8.31
C PHE A 174 11.32 8.39 -9.34
N MET A 175 10.25 8.90 -9.95
CA MET A 175 10.31 10.00 -10.92
C MET A 175 10.66 11.35 -10.24
N ALA A 176 10.24 11.55 -8.99
CA ALA A 176 10.41 12.81 -8.27
C ALA A 176 11.77 12.97 -7.56
N ILE A 177 12.64 11.95 -7.57
CA ILE A 177 13.96 12.05 -6.94
C ILE A 177 14.83 13.03 -7.73
N GLU A 178 15.52 13.92 -7.03
CA GLU A 178 16.35 14.97 -7.61
C GLU A 178 17.53 14.41 -8.43
N ASP A 179 18.26 13.44 -7.90
CA ASP A 179 19.45 12.84 -8.52
C ASP A 179 19.33 11.32 -8.59
N GLU A 180 19.52 10.76 -9.80
CA GLU A 180 19.50 9.30 -10.02
C GLU A 180 20.58 8.54 -9.23
N LYS A 181 21.67 9.22 -8.85
CA LYS A 181 22.76 8.63 -8.06
C LYS A 181 22.37 8.34 -6.61
N LYS A 182 21.33 9.03 -6.10
CA LYS A 182 20.76 8.80 -4.78
C LYS A 182 19.85 7.57 -4.73
N LEU A 183 19.54 6.97 -5.88
CA LEU A 183 18.84 5.69 -6.01
C LEU A 183 19.86 4.53 -5.90
N VAL A 184 20.15 4.12 -4.69
CA VAL A 184 21.05 2.97 -4.41
C VAL A 184 20.22 1.69 -4.34
#